data_f12bcb4d7a43f72fa67bc3964a145b7f
#
_entry.id   f12bcb4d7a43f72fa67bc3964a145b7f
#
_cell.length_a   1.000
_cell.length_b   1.000
_cell.length_c   1.000
_cell.angle_alpha   90.00
_cell.angle_beta   90.00
_cell.angle_gamma   90.00
#
_symmetry.space_group_name_H-M   'P 1'
#
loop_
_entity.id
_entity.type
_entity.pdbx_description
1 polymer ?
#
loop_
_entity_poly.entity_id
_entity_poly.type
_entity_poly.pdbx_seq_one_letter_code
_entity_poly.pdbx_strand_id
1 'polypeptide(L)'
;MLLSKNDILKARDFKMREVEVPQWGGSVMIKTLSSKDKGAFEQKTTADKLDLSTIMAEYCALIICDEDGKQLFTREDVEQLAEKSAAALELVFNEGRDLNTFTEKDLEALAGN
;
A
#
# COMPACT_ATOMS: atom_id res chain seq x y z
N MET A 1 16.56 -19.28 -14.42
CA MET A 1 17.78 -18.52 -14.08
C MET A 1 17.83 -18.25 -12.57
N LEU A 2 18.98 -18.57 -11.99
CA LEU A 2 19.17 -18.29 -10.57
C LEU A 2 19.67 -16.88 -10.37
N LEU A 3 19.10 -16.18 -9.41
CA LEU A 3 19.49 -14.82 -9.09
C LEU A 3 20.58 -14.79 -8.03
N SER A 4 21.54 -13.90 -8.19
CA SER A 4 22.56 -13.66 -7.19
C SER A 4 21.99 -12.71 -6.11
N LYS A 5 22.73 -12.58 -5.01
CA LYS A 5 22.39 -11.62 -3.96
C LYS A 5 22.25 -10.21 -4.51
N ASN A 6 23.21 -9.78 -5.37
CA ASN A 6 23.17 -8.47 -5.96
C ASN A 6 21.97 -8.28 -6.89
N ASP A 7 21.63 -9.31 -7.66
CA ASP A 7 20.46 -9.24 -8.54
C ASP A 7 19.19 -8.98 -7.71
N ILE A 8 19.05 -9.68 -6.60
CA ILE A 8 17.90 -9.54 -5.72
C ILE A 8 17.84 -8.13 -5.11
N LEU A 9 18.97 -7.66 -4.59
CA LEU A 9 19.02 -6.36 -3.94
C LEU A 9 18.82 -5.19 -4.90
N LYS A 10 19.17 -5.37 -6.17
CA LYS A 10 18.99 -4.33 -7.19
C LYS A 10 17.65 -4.40 -7.90
N ALA A 11 16.90 -5.47 -7.70
CA ALA A 11 15.63 -5.66 -8.37
C ALA A 11 14.65 -4.56 -7.99
N ARG A 12 13.95 -4.03 -8.98
CA ARG A 12 12.88 -3.06 -8.76
C ARG A 12 11.58 -3.83 -8.73
N ASP A 13 11.26 -4.35 -7.55
CA ASP A 13 10.13 -5.24 -7.36
C ASP A 13 8.87 -4.55 -6.83
N PHE A 14 8.87 -3.23 -6.79
CA PHE A 14 7.69 -2.46 -6.41
C PHE A 14 6.79 -2.22 -7.61
N LYS A 15 5.50 -2.33 -7.39
CA LYS A 15 4.48 -2.02 -8.38
C LYS A 15 3.75 -0.77 -7.96
N MET A 16 3.26 -0.02 -8.93
CA MET A 16 2.43 1.15 -8.68
C MET A 16 1.16 1.06 -9.49
N ARG A 17 0.14 1.74 -9.02
CA ARG A 17 -1.18 1.77 -9.68
C ARG A 17 -1.77 3.15 -9.49
N GLU A 18 -2.29 3.72 -10.58
CA GLU A 18 -3.03 4.97 -10.49
C GLU A 18 -4.48 4.64 -10.16
N VAL A 19 -5.03 5.30 -9.14
CA VAL A 19 -6.40 5.06 -8.67
C VAL A 19 -7.17 6.36 -8.77
N GLU A 20 -8.27 6.33 -9.53
CA GLU A 20 -9.13 7.49 -9.63
C GLU A 20 -9.99 7.60 -8.37
N VAL A 21 -9.97 8.76 -7.74
CA VAL A 21 -10.73 9.04 -6.53
C VAL A 21 -11.67 10.22 -6.80
N PRO A 22 -12.90 9.94 -7.23
CA PRO A 22 -13.84 11.02 -7.59
C PRO A 22 -14.09 12.01 -6.46
N GLN A 23 -14.09 11.53 -5.22
CA GLN A 23 -14.32 12.37 -4.05
C GLN A 23 -13.25 13.45 -3.88
N TRP A 24 -12.05 13.20 -4.43
CA TRP A 24 -10.93 14.15 -4.36
C TRP A 24 -10.70 14.89 -5.67
N GLY A 25 -11.51 14.58 -6.69
CA GLY A 25 -11.44 15.27 -7.97
C GLY A 25 -10.23 14.94 -8.83
N GLY A 26 -9.61 13.79 -8.60
CA GLY A 26 -8.45 13.38 -9.38
C GLY A 26 -8.00 11.98 -9.02
N SER A 27 -6.78 11.66 -9.41
CA SER A 27 -6.20 10.34 -9.17
C SER A 27 -5.06 10.43 -8.18
N VAL A 28 -4.82 9.32 -7.49
CA VAL A 28 -3.64 9.16 -6.64
C VAL A 28 -2.83 7.98 -7.15
N MET A 29 -1.54 8.01 -6.94
CA MET A 29 -0.67 6.87 -7.22
C MET A 29 -0.50 6.09 -5.93
N ILE A 30 -0.66 4.77 -6.00
CA ILE A 30 -0.40 3.89 -4.86
C ILE A 30 0.68 2.90 -5.23
N LYS A 31 1.33 2.34 -4.21
CA LYS A 31 2.44 1.42 -4.40
C LYS A 31 2.34 0.21 -3.50
N THR A 32 3.09 -0.83 -3.86
CA THR A 32 3.27 -1.99 -2.98
C THR A 32 4.19 -1.61 -1.82
N LEU A 33 4.03 -2.30 -0.70
CA LEU A 33 4.82 -2.06 0.51
C LEU A 33 6.06 -2.94 0.54
N SER A 34 7.12 -2.44 1.16
CA SER A 34 8.25 -3.28 1.51
C SER A 34 7.84 -4.21 2.66
N SER A 35 8.59 -5.29 2.83
CA SER A 35 8.39 -6.19 3.98
C SER A 35 8.49 -5.45 5.28
N LYS A 36 9.42 -4.50 5.36
CA LYS A 36 9.64 -3.70 6.56
C LYS A 36 8.41 -2.86 6.90
N ASP A 37 7.88 -2.14 5.91
CA ASP A 37 6.72 -1.28 6.13
C ASP A 37 5.47 -2.08 6.42
N LYS A 38 5.28 -3.20 5.72
CA LYS A 38 4.14 -4.07 5.96
C LYS A 38 4.19 -4.64 7.37
N GLY A 39 5.35 -5.13 7.78
CA GLY A 39 5.51 -5.69 9.13
C GLY A 39 5.28 -4.66 10.22
N ALA A 40 5.79 -3.45 10.04
CA ALA A 40 5.58 -2.37 10.99
C ALA A 40 4.11 -1.99 11.10
N PHE A 41 3.41 -1.95 9.97
CA PHE A 41 1.98 -1.65 9.96
C PHE A 41 1.18 -2.71 10.69
N GLU A 42 1.43 -3.99 10.40
CA GLU A 42 0.73 -5.09 11.05
C GLU A 42 0.97 -5.11 12.55
N GLN A 43 2.21 -4.88 12.97
CA GLN A 43 2.56 -4.84 14.38
C GLN A 43 1.85 -3.70 15.10
N LYS A 44 1.83 -2.53 14.48
CA LYS A 44 1.19 -1.35 15.07
C LYS A 44 -0.32 -1.55 15.22
N THR A 45 -0.97 -2.06 14.18
CA THR A 45 -2.42 -2.25 14.21
C THR A 45 -2.84 -3.30 15.22
N THR A 46 -2.01 -4.32 15.45
CA THR A 46 -2.28 -5.35 16.43
C THR A 46 -2.03 -4.86 17.86
N ALA A 47 -0.90 -4.18 18.06
CA ALA A 47 -0.47 -3.75 19.39
C ALA A 47 -1.33 -2.61 19.95
N ASP A 48 -1.65 -1.64 19.10
CA ASP A 48 -2.33 -0.41 19.55
C ASP A 48 -3.85 -0.52 19.53
N LYS A 49 -4.41 -1.60 19.02
CA LYS A 49 -5.85 -1.81 18.92
C LYS A 49 -6.57 -0.62 18.27
N LEU A 50 -6.03 -0.18 17.14
CA LEU A 50 -6.57 0.97 16.42
C LEU A 50 -7.97 0.68 15.88
N ASP A 51 -8.81 1.72 15.80
CA ASP A 51 -10.12 1.58 15.17
C ASP A 51 -9.96 1.50 13.65
N LEU A 52 -11.03 1.15 12.97
CA LEU A 52 -11.00 0.92 11.54
C LEU A 52 -10.60 2.17 10.74
N SER A 53 -11.08 3.35 11.17
CA SER A 53 -10.75 4.59 10.46
C SER A 53 -9.26 4.91 10.53
N THR A 54 -8.66 4.68 11.69
CA THR A 54 -7.22 4.90 11.89
C THR A 54 -6.41 3.89 11.07
N ILE A 55 -6.86 2.63 11.06
CA ILE A 55 -6.19 1.58 10.29
C ILE A 55 -6.18 1.92 8.80
N MET A 56 -7.33 2.35 8.27
CA MET A 56 -7.42 2.74 6.87
C MET A 56 -6.52 3.92 6.54
N ALA A 57 -6.51 4.94 7.40
CA ALA A 57 -5.68 6.12 7.19
C ALA A 57 -4.20 5.80 7.26
N GLU A 58 -3.79 4.95 8.21
CA GLU A 58 -2.41 4.50 8.33
C GLU A 58 -1.95 3.77 7.05
N TYR A 59 -2.79 2.87 6.56
CA TYR A 59 -2.47 2.11 5.37
C TYR A 59 -2.39 3.02 4.14
N CYS A 60 -3.37 3.91 3.97
CA CYS A 60 -3.37 4.86 2.86
C CYS A 60 -2.14 5.76 2.88
N ALA A 61 -1.75 6.23 4.07
CA ALA A 61 -0.55 7.06 4.22
C ALA A 61 0.71 6.32 3.76
N LEU A 62 0.76 5.01 3.96
CA LEU A 62 1.91 4.21 3.56
C LEU A 62 1.97 3.98 2.05
N ILE A 63 0.81 3.82 1.39
CA ILE A 63 0.79 3.42 -0.02
C ILE A 63 0.65 4.57 -1.00
N ILE A 64 0.07 5.69 -0.61
CA ILE A 64 -0.08 6.84 -1.52
C ILE A 64 1.29 7.48 -1.74
N CYS A 65 1.66 7.61 -3.00
CA CYS A 65 2.99 8.07 -3.36
C CYS A 65 2.94 9.03 -4.55
N ASP A 66 4.10 9.61 -4.89
CA ASP A 66 4.26 10.40 -6.10
C ASP A 66 4.65 9.50 -7.27
N GLU A 67 4.91 10.09 -8.43
CA GLU A 67 5.28 9.33 -9.65
C GLU A 67 6.57 8.53 -9.49
N ASP A 68 7.43 8.91 -8.56
CA ASP A 68 8.68 8.21 -8.31
C ASP A 68 8.58 7.17 -7.21
N GLY A 69 7.38 7.00 -6.63
CA GLY A 69 7.17 6.06 -5.56
C GLY A 69 7.48 6.60 -4.18
N LYS A 70 7.71 7.90 -4.07
CA LYS A 70 7.96 8.52 -2.77
C LYS A 70 6.65 8.74 -2.03
N GLN A 71 6.62 8.35 -0.77
CA GLN A 71 5.44 8.50 0.09
C GLN A 71 5.06 9.98 0.22
N LEU A 72 3.78 10.29 -0.02
CA LEU A 72 3.30 11.67 0.08
C LEU A 72 3.00 12.09 1.52
N PHE A 73 2.54 11.15 2.33
CA PHE A 73 2.11 11.43 3.70
C PHE A 73 3.09 10.88 4.71
N THR A 74 3.28 11.62 5.80
CA THR A 74 4.07 11.15 6.92
C THR A 74 3.13 10.63 8.00
N ARG A 75 3.72 10.04 9.04
CA ARG A 75 2.98 9.58 10.20
C ARG A 75 2.14 10.70 10.84
N GLU A 76 2.65 11.93 10.78
CA GLU A 76 1.98 13.10 11.37
C GLU A 76 0.71 13.48 10.62
N ASP A 77 0.60 13.07 9.35
CA ASP A 77 -0.54 13.41 8.51
C ASP A 77 -1.71 12.44 8.68
N VAL A 78 -1.52 11.32 9.35
CA VAL A 78 -2.52 10.25 9.45
C VAL A 78 -3.82 10.75 10.06
N GLU A 79 -3.74 11.55 11.11
CA GLU A 79 -4.92 12.06 11.79
C GLU A 79 -5.78 12.93 10.86
N GLN A 80 -5.14 13.79 10.09
CA GLN A 80 -5.83 14.63 9.11
C GLN A 80 -6.41 13.79 7.97
N LEU A 81 -5.68 12.77 7.55
CA LEU A 81 -6.13 11.87 6.50
C LEU A 81 -7.36 11.09 6.95
N ALA A 82 -7.40 10.70 8.23
CA ALA A 82 -8.53 9.96 8.81
C ALA A 82 -9.83 10.77 8.80
N GLU A 83 -9.74 12.09 8.68
CA GLU A 83 -10.91 12.96 8.62
C GLU A 83 -11.48 13.11 7.21
N LYS A 84 -10.83 12.54 6.22
CA LYS A 84 -11.32 12.57 4.85
C LYS A 84 -12.47 11.59 4.66
N SER A 85 -13.14 11.67 3.52
CA SER A 85 -14.27 10.81 3.18
C SER A 85 -13.95 9.34 3.43
N ALA A 86 -14.80 8.66 4.18
CA ALA A 86 -14.65 7.23 4.43
C ALA A 86 -14.68 6.44 3.12
N ALA A 87 -15.55 6.84 2.18
CA ALA A 87 -15.66 6.17 0.89
C ALA A 87 -14.38 6.33 0.07
N ALA A 88 -13.74 7.51 0.14
CA ALA A 88 -12.50 7.75 -0.58
C ALA A 88 -11.36 6.91 -0.01
N LEU A 89 -11.23 6.90 1.33
CA LEU A 89 -10.19 6.10 1.98
C LEU A 89 -10.41 4.61 1.76
N GLU A 90 -11.66 4.16 1.82
CA GLU A 90 -11.99 2.75 1.59
C GLU A 90 -11.65 2.32 0.17
N LEU A 91 -11.92 3.17 -0.81
CA LEU A 91 -11.56 2.89 -2.21
C LEU A 91 -10.05 2.70 -2.35
N VAL A 92 -9.28 3.63 -1.81
CA VAL A 92 -7.81 3.57 -1.89
C VAL A 92 -7.28 2.37 -1.10
N PHE A 93 -7.83 2.13 0.08
CA PHE A 93 -7.47 1.01 0.94
C PHE A 93 -7.68 -0.33 0.22
N ASN A 94 -8.85 -0.51 -0.40
CA ASN A 94 -9.17 -1.75 -1.09
C ASN A 94 -8.29 -1.95 -2.33
N GLU A 95 -8.04 -0.88 -3.08
CA GLU A 95 -7.14 -0.95 -4.23
C GLU A 95 -5.70 -1.29 -3.77
N GLY A 96 -5.29 -0.72 -2.65
CA GLY A 96 -3.98 -1.00 -2.08
C GLY A 96 -3.83 -2.44 -1.64
N ARG A 97 -4.86 -2.97 -1.00
CA ARG A 97 -4.85 -4.37 -0.58
C ARG A 97 -4.78 -5.31 -1.78
N ASP A 98 -5.56 -5.01 -2.82
CA ASP A 98 -5.54 -5.79 -4.04
C ASP A 98 -4.15 -5.78 -4.69
N LEU A 99 -3.53 -4.62 -4.74
CA LEU A 99 -2.19 -4.48 -5.32
C LEU A 99 -1.13 -5.22 -4.51
N ASN A 100 -1.28 -5.26 -3.19
CA ASN A 100 -0.28 -5.82 -2.28
C ASN A 100 -0.48 -7.30 -1.96
N THR A 101 -1.55 -7.93 -2.44
CA THR A 101 -1.80 -9.35 -2.19
C THR A 101 -1.56 -10.16 -3.45
N PHE A 102 -1.23 -11.44 -3.26
CA PHE A 102 -1.19 -12.37 -4.39
C PHE A 102 -2.63 -12.71 -4.79
N THR A 103 -2.92 -12.58 -6.06
CA THR A 103 -4.19 -13.06 -6.60
C THR A 103 -4.08 -14.58 -6.77
N GLU A 104 -5.23 -15.23 -6.94
CA GLU A 104 -5.26 -16.65 -7.23
C GLU A 104 -4.45 -16.99 -8.49
N LYS A 105 -4.53 -16.10 -9.48
CA LYS A 105 -3.78 -16.26 -10.73
C LYS A 105 -2.27 -16.17 -10.48
N ASP A 106 -1.84 -15.27 -9.59
CA ASP A 106 -0.42 -15.16 -9.24
C ASP A 106 0.08 -16.41 -8.55
N LEU A 107 -0.75 -16.98 -7.66
CA LEU A 107 -0.40 -18.22 -6.96
C LEU A 107 -0.31 -19.39 -7.93
N GLU A 108 -1.19 -19.49 -8.90
CA GLU A 108 -1.16 -20.51 -9.93
C GLU A 108 0.11 -20.41 -10.78
N ALA A 109 0.51 -19.17 -11.14
CA ALA A 109 1.74 -18.95 -11.89
C ALA A 109 2.97 -19.41 -11.12
N LEU A 110 2.99 -19.20 -9.80
CA LEU A 110 4.08 -19.64 -8.95
C LEU A 110 4.09 -21.16 -8.78
N ALA A 111 2.93 -21.79 -8.64
CA ALA A 111 2.81 -23.22 -8.43
C ALA A 111 2.95 -24.02 -9.71
N GLY A 112 2.54 -23.45 -10.84
CA GLY A 112 2.53 -24.15 -12.13
C GLY A 112 3.88 -24.28 -12.81
N ASN A 113 4.87 -23.65 -12.25
CA ASN A 113 6.20 -23.66 -12.83
C ASN A 113 7.21 -24.34 -11.93
#